data_89327acb6352d515b9a97c735c453cc6
#
_entry.id   89327acb6352d515b9a97c735c453cc6
#
_cell.length_a   1.000
_cell.length_b   1.000
_cell.length_c   1.000
_cell.angle_alpha   90.00
_cell.angle_beta   90.00
_cell.angle_gamma   90.00
#
_symmetry.space_group_name_H-M   'P 1'
#
loop_
_entity.id
_entity.type
_entity.pdbx_description
1 polymer ?
#
loop_
_entity_poly.entity_id
_entity_poly.type
_entity_poly.pdbx_seq_one_letter_code
_entity_poly.pdbx_strand_id
1 'polypeptide(L)'
;EERTHMNISQIKKHAIAHKLEDSRDEWLKQRNKGLGGSDAGSVLGLSPYKSAYTLWAEKTGLIDSHIPDNEAMRVGRDLEQYVAERFTEATGLKVQRSGYSFQSKEHPWMLGNVDRLIVGENAGLECKTANALTKTDYSGGDIPAAYYAQCYHYMALTGADAWYIAILVMGKGFHWFRIDRDEDEIQALVAAEKEFWDRVQTKNAPAP
;
A
#
# COMPACT_ATOMS: atom_id res chain seq x y z
N GLU A 1 -19.42 -12.46 20.00
CA GLU A 1 -18.86 -12.15 18.67
C GLU A 1 -17.39 -12.52 18.70
N GLU A 2 -17.01 -13.62 18.01
CA GLU A 2 -15.61 -13.93 17.78
C GLU A 2 -14.98 -12.81 16.98
N ARG A 3 -14.08 -12.05 17.58
CA ARG A 3 -13.28 -11.06 16.87
C ARG A 3 -12.45 -11.79 15.81
N THR A 4 -12.79 -11.55 14.57
CA THR A 4 -12.07 -12.15 13.44
C THR A 4 -10.68 -11.52 13.38
N HIS A 5 -9.67 -12.28 13.74
CA HIS A 5 -8.27 -11.83 13.67
C HIS A 5 -7.78 -11.87 12.23
N MET A 6 -7.13 -10.79 11.76
CA MET A 6 -6.47 -10.83 10.47
C MET A 6 -5.26 -11.76 10.56
N ASN A 7 -5.36 -12.86 9.84
CA ASN A 7 -4.25 -13.78 9.62
C ASN A 7 -4.25 -14.21 8.15
N ILE A 8 -3.23 -14.94 7.76
CA ILE A 8 -3.09 -15.41 6.37
C ILE A 8 -4.32 -16.21 5.91
N SER A 9 -4.96 -16.97 6.80
CA SER A 9 -6.17 -17.74 6.45
C SER A 9 -7.36 -16.86 6.14
N GLN A 10 -7.52 -15.73 6.80
CA GLN A 10 -8.57 -14.76 6.51
C GLN A 10 -8.29 -14.06 5.16
N ILE A 11 -7.06 -13.60 4.94
CA ILE A 11 -6.66 -12.98 3.67
C ILE A 11 -6.87 -13.95 2.50
N LYS A 12 -6.55 -15.24 2.67
CA LYS A 12 -6.74 -16.28 1.65
C LYS A 12 -8.20 -16.50 1.23
N LYS A 13 -9.17 -15.95 1.93
CA LYS A 13 -10.56 -15.92 1.46
C LYS A 13 -10.72 -14.95 0.28
N HIS A 14 -9.98 -13.86 0.26
CA HIS A 14 -10.05 -12.77 -0.71
C HIS A 14 -8.91 -12.78 -1.73
N ALA A 15 -7.74 -13.26 -1.34
CA ALA A 15 -6.52 -13.19 -2.13
C ALA A 15 -5.76 -14.52 -2.17
N ILE A 16 -4.98 -14.71 -3.22
CA ILE A 16 -3.96 -15.75 -3.34
C ILE A 16 -2.70 -15.22 -2.67
N ALA A 17 -2.12 -16.02 -1.76
CA ALA A 17 -0.87 -15.69 -1.09
C ALA A 17 0.28 -16.40 -1.81
N HIS A 18 1.23 -15.63 -2.32
CA HIS A 18 2.47 -16.11 -2.92
C HIS A 18 3.60 -15.88 -1.92
N LYS A 19 4.49 -16.86 -1.73
CA LYS A 19 5.68 -16.62 -0.92
C LYS A 19 6.49 -15.47 -1.51
N LEU A 20 7.03 -14.63 -0.64
CA LEU A 20 7.94 -13.58 -1.09
C LEU A 20 9.16 -14.20 -1.74
N GLU A 21 9.45 -13.77 -2.97
CA GLU A 21 10.65 -14.17 -3.67
C GLU A 21 11.85 -13.42 -3.11
N ASP A 22 12.98 -14.13 -2.99
CA ASP A 22 14.21 -13.54 -2.43
C ASP A 22 14.92 -12.60 -3.42
N SER A 23 14.52 -12.61 -4.70
CA SER A 23 15.14 -11.77 -5.72
C SER A 23 14.31 -10.53 -6.05
N ARG A 24 14.98 -9.37 -6.08
CA ARG A 24 14.38 -8.10 -6.48
C ARG A 24 13.83 -8.14 -7.92
N ASP A 25 14.48 -8.87 -8.82
CA ASP A 25 14.06 -8.95 -10.22
C ASP A 25 12.74 -9.72 -10.39
N GLU A 26 12.54 -10.80 -9.64
CA GLU A 26 11.28 -11.54 -9.63
C GLU A 26 10.15 -10.72 -9.00
N TRP A 27 10.46 -10.01 -7.92
CA TRP A 27 9.52 -9.07 -7.31
C TRP A 27 9.09 -7.97 -8.30
N LEU A 28 10.02 -7.36 -9.06
CA LEU A 28 9.70 -6.36 -10.09
C LEU A 28 8.85 -6.96 -11.22
N LYS A 29 9.17 -8.17 -11.67
CA LYS A 29 8.35 -8.86 -12.68
C LYS A 29 6.91 -9.11 -12.20
N GLN A 30 6.74 -9.51 -10.94
CA GLN A 30 5.41 -9.67 -10.34
C GLN A 30 4.67 -8.33 -10.27
N ARG A 31 5.35 -7.29 -9.80
CA ARG A 31 4.78 -5.94 -9.67
C ARG A 31 4.28 -5.37 -11.01
N ASN A 32 4.91 -5.71 -12.12
CA ASN A 32 4.50 -5.25 -13.44
C ASN A 32 3.27 -5.98 -14.02
N LYS A 33 2.81 -7.05 -13.35
CA LYS A 33 1.61 -7.80 -13.76
C LYS A 33 0.30 -7.23 -13.23
N GLY A 34 0.35 -6.14 -12.48
CA GLY A 34 -0.84 -5.52 -11.90
C GLY A 34 -0.53 -4.19 -11.20
N LEU A 35 -1.45 -3.77 -10.36
CA LEU A 35 -1.38 -2.57 -9.54
C LEU A 35 -1.14 -2.94 -8.08
N GLY A 36 -0.09 -2.38 -7.48
CA GLY A 36 0.20 -2.48 -6.06
C GLY A 36 -0.43 -1.33 -5.27
N GLY A 37 -0.43 -1.44 -3.94
CA GLY A 37 -1.03 -0.40 -3.07
C GLY A 37 -0.42 0.99 -3.28
N SER A 38 0.89 1.07 -3.50
CA SER A 38 1.56 2.35 -3.78
C SER A 38 1.20 2.97 -5.15
N ASP A 39 0.59 2.20 -6.06
CA ASP A 39 0.14 2.68 -7.37
C ASP A 39 -1.22 3.39 -7.27
N ALA A 40 -2.03 3.09 -6.24
CA ALA A 40 -3.38 3.62 -6.06
C ALA A 40 -3.45 5.15 -6.10
N GLY A 41 -2.51 5.82 -5.41
CA GLY A 41 -2.43 7.28 -5.41
C GLY A 41 -2.16 7.85 -6.80
N SER A 42 -1.33 7.20 -7.62
CA SER A 42 -1.04 7.62 -8.99
C SER A 42 -2.24 7.40 -9.92
N VAL A 43 -2.95 6.28 -9.77
CA VAL A 43 -4.19 5.99 -10.55
C VAL A 43 -5.21 7.09 -10.34
N LEU A 44 -5.38 7.57 -9.10
CA LEU A 44 -6.34 8.62 -8.75
C LEU A 44 -5.81 10.06 -8.97
N GLY A 45 -4.59 10.23 -9.46
CA GLY A 45 -3.98 11.56 -9.62
C GLY A 45 -3.65 12.26 -8.29
N LEU A 46 -3.53 11.51 -7.20
CA LEU A 46 -3.25 12.01 -5.85
C LEU A 46 -1.77 11.98 -5.47
N SER A 47 -0.95 11.26 -6.24
CA SER A 47 0.48 11.15 -5.96
C SER A 47 1.22 12.42 -6.41
N PRO A 48 2.02 13.04 -5.53
CA PRO A 48 2.85 14.18 -5.94
C PRO A 48 4.11 13.75 -6.71
N TYR A 49 4.41 12.46 -6.78
CA TYR A 49 5.65 11.94 -7.35
C TYR A 49 5.49 11.29 -8.71
N LYS A 50 4.31 10.77 -9.01
CA LYS A 50 4.06 10.00 -10.23
C LYS A 50 2.63 10.22 -10.73
N SER A 51 2.48 10.69 -11.96
CA SER A 51 1.18 10.85 -12.60
C SER A 51 0.60 9.51 -13.05
N ALA A 52 -0.70 9.48 -13.35
CA ALA A 52 -1.35 8.31 -13.95
C ALA A 52 -0.72 7.96 -15.31
N TYR A 53 -0.38 8.97 -16.12
CA TYR A 53 0.31 8.76 -17.39
C TYR A 53 1.68 8.09 -17.21
N THR A 54 2.49 8.56 -16.25
CA THR A 54 3.82 7.99 -15.98
C THR A 54 3.68 6.53 -15.53
N LEU A 55 2.73 6.24 -14.62
CA LEU A 55 2.45 4.88 -14.18
C LEU A 55 2.02 3.98 -15.35
N TRP A 56 1.13 4.48 -16.22
CA TRP A 56 0.69 3.75 -17.40
C TRP A 56 1.86 3.45 -18.35
N ALA A 57 2.74 4.43 -18.59
CA ALA A 57 3.92 4.25 -19.43
C ALA A 57 4.89 3.19 -18.89
N GLU A 58 5.05 3.15 -17.56
CA GLU A 58 5.82 2.08 -16.88
C GLU A 58 5.15 0.70 -17.05
N LYS A 59 3.85 0.60 -16.76
CA LYS A 59 3.11 -0.67 -16.82
C LYS A 59 2.99 -1.22 -18.24
N THR A 60 2.99 -0.37 -19.25
CA THR A 60 2.99 -0.80 -20.67
C THR A 60 4.39 -1.08 -21.24
N GLY A 61 5.44 -0.81 -20.47
CA GLY A 61 6.83 -0.96 -20.90
C GLY A 61 7.30 0.12 -21.88
N LEU A 62 6.55 1.24 -21.99
CA LEU A 62 6.95 2.37 -22.81
C LEU A 62 8.17 3.10 -22.23
N ILE A 63 8.25 3.17 -20.92
CA ILE A 63 9.42 3.64 -20.17
C ILE A 63 9.86 2.56 -19.18
N ASP A 64 11.16 2.62 -18.83
CA ASP A 64 11.69 1.71 -17.81
C ASP A 64 11.12 2.07 -16.43
N SER A 65 10.53 1.10 -15.77
CA SER A 65 10.05 1.23 -14.39
C SER A 65 11.16 1.15 -13.34
N HIS A 66 12.41 0.90 -13.79
CA HIS A 66 13.54 0.80 -12.88
C HIS A 66 13.93 2.18 -12.34
N ILE A 67 13.43 2.49 -11.14
CA ILE A 67 13.91 3.64 -10.39
C ILE A 67 15.18 3.18 -9.64
N PRO A 68 16.35 3.78 -9.93
CA PRO A 68 17.55 3.52 -9.15
C PRO A 68 17.28 3.74 -7.66
N ASP A 69 17.80 2.82 -6.85
CA ASP A 69 17.68 2.98 -5.41
C ASP A 69 18.34 4.28 -4.94
N ASN A 70 17.66 5.01 -4.09
CA ASN A 70 18.18 6.26 -3.54
C ASN A 70 18.17 6.22 -2.00
N GLU A 71 18.83 7.18 -1.38
CA GLU A 71 18.98 7.22 0.08
C GLU A 71 17.63 7.28 0.80
N ALA A 72 16.64 8.01 0.29
CA ALA A 72 15.33 8.09 0.92
C ALA A 72 14.60 6.72 0.89
N MET A 73 14.71 5.98 -0.21
CA MET A 73 14.13 4.64 -0.33
C MET A 73 14.85 3.64 0.60
N ARG A 74 16.17 3.75 0.71
CA ARG A 74 16.98 2.93 1.62
C ARG A 74 16.59 3.20 3.07
N VAL A 75 16.57 4.46 3.48
CA VAL A 75 16.18 4.87 4.84
C VAL A 75 14.75 4.37 5.15
N GLY A 76 13.82 4.47 4.21
CA GLY A 76 12.46 3.95 4.38
C GLY A 76 12.43 2.45 4.69
N ARG A 77 13.21 1.66 3.95
CA ARG A 77 13.31 0.20 4.20
C ARG A 77 14.01 -0.12 5.52
N ASP A 78 15.11 0.56 5.80
CA ASP A 78 15.91 0.31 7.00
C ASP A 78 15.14 0.70 8.28
N LEU A 79 14.28 1.71 8.21
CA LEU A 79 13.47 2.19 9.33
C LEU A 79 12.09 1.53 9.43
N GLU A 80 11.65 0.74 8.47
CA GLU A 80 10.32 0.10 8.49
C GLU A 80 10.09 -0.70 9.78
N GLN A 81 11.08 -1.49 10.21
CA GLN A 81 10.99 -2.25 11.45
C GLN A 81 10.90 -1.33 12.66
N TYR A 82 11.68 -0.26 12.70
CA TYR A 82 11.64 0.72 13.77
C TYR A 82 10.27 1.43 13.84
N VAL A 83 9.69 1.81 12.71
CA VAL A 83 8.35 2.41 12.64
C VAL A 83 7.30 1.44 13.20
N ALA A 84 7.38 0.16 12.84
CA ALA A 84 6.48 -0.87 13.36
C ALA A 84 6.63 -1.07 14.89
N GLU A 85 7.84 -1.03 15.42
CA GLU A 85 8.11 -1.08 16.87
C GLU A 85 7.55 0.15 17.59
N ARG A 86 7.73 1.34 17.06
CA ARG A 86 7.16 2.59 17.58
C ARG A 86 5.63 2.55 17.59
N PHE A 87 5.03 1.95 16.57
CA PHE A 87 3.57 1.76 16.55
C PHE A 87 3.11 0.84 17.70
N THR A 88 3.79 -0.28 17.91
CA THR A 88 3.48 -1.18 19.02
C THR A 88 3.66 -0.50 20.37
N GLU A 89 4.73 0.28 20.54
CA GLU A 89 4.99 1.06 21.76
C GLU A 89 3.86 2.08 22.03
N ALA A 90 3.42 2.80 20.98
CA ALA A 90 2.41 3.84 21.11
C ALA A 90 0.98 3.32 21.33
N THR A 91 0.66 2.14 20.78
CA THR A 91 -0.72 1.61 20.75
C THR A 91 -0.94 0.38 21.64
N GLY A 92 0.11 -0.34 22.01
CA GLY A 92 0.01 -1.65 22.64
C GLY A 92 -0.37 -2.79 21.67
N LEU A 93 -0.65 -2.49 20.40
CA LEU A 93 -1.01 -3.48 19.39
C LEU A 93 0.24 -4.20 18.88
N LYS A 94 0.21 -5.52 18.93
CA LYS A 94 1.28 -6.34 18.37
C LYS A 94 1.11 -6.48 16.86
N VAL A 95 2.21 -6.49 16.14
CA VAL A 95 2.23 -6.63 14.68
C VAL A 95 3.12 -7.78 14.24
N GLN A 96 2.84 -8.34 13.07
CA GLN A 96 3.62 -9.41 12.48
C GLN A 96 3.78 -9.24 10.97
N ARG A 97 4.88 -9.70 10.40
CA ARG A 97 5.07 -9.78 8.94
C ARG A 97 4.21 -10.90 8.37
N SER A 98 3.65 -10.68 7.18
CA SER A 98 2.89 -11.73 6.49
C SER A 98 3.77 -12.82 5.90
N GLY A 99 4.94 -12.46 5.39
CA GLY A 99 5.83 -13.34 4.62
C GLY A 99 5.33 -13.67 3.21
N TYR A 100 4.29 -12.95 2.73
CA TYR A 100 3.65 -13.21 1.45
C TYR A 100 3.39 -11.90 0.69
N SER A 101 3.39 -12.01 -0.65
CA SER A 101 2.68 -11.09 -1.52
C SER A 101 1.28 -11.63 -1.80
N PHE A 102 0.33 -10.74 -2.07
CA PHE A 102 -1.07 -11.09 -2.28
C PHE A 102 -1.54 -10.65 -3.65
N GLN A 103 -2.42 -11.48 -4.24
CA GLN A 103 -3.12 -11.19 -5.48
C GLN A 103 -4.61 -11.42 -5.28
N SER A 104 -5.43 -10.43 -5.60
CA SER A 104 -6.89 -10.56 -5.47
C SER A 104 -7.42 -11.72 -6.31
N LYS A 105 -8.34 -12.48 -5.74
CA LYS A 105 -9.06 -13.55 -6.48
C LYS A 105 -10.11 -12.98 -7.42
N GLU A 106 -10.76 -11.89 -7.01
CA GLU A 106 -11.81 -11.22 -7.79
C GLU A 106 -11.21 -10.33 -8.88
N HIS A 107 -10.11 -9.64 -8.56
CA HIS A 107 -9.41 -8.72 -9.45
C HIS A 107 -7.94 -9.11 -9.59
N PRO A 108 -7.59 -10.07 -10.49
CA PRO A 108 -6.22 -10.60 -10.59
C PRO A 108 -5.11 -9.57 -10.85
N TRP A 109 -5.48 -8.38 -11.32
CA TRP A 109 -4.57 -7.25 -11.49
C TRP A 109 -4.28 -6.50 -10.20
N MET A 110 -5.07 -6.72 -9.14
CA MET A 110 -4.86 -6.08 -7.83
C MET A 110 -3.86 -6.90 -7.02
N LEU A 111 -2.72 -6.31 -6.73
CA LEU A 111 -1.59 -6.92 -6.04
C LEU A 111 -1.24 -6.14 -4.78
N GLY A 112 -0.57 -6.77 -3.82
CA GLY A 112 -0.08 -6.05 -2.65
C GLY A 112 0.94 -6.81 -1.83
N ASN A 113 1.89 -6.04 -1.29
CA ASN A 113 2.79 -6.45 -0.23
C ASN A 113 2.45 -5.57 0.98
N VAL A 114 2.00 -6.18 2.05
CA VAL A 114 1.61 -5.45 3.26
C VAL A 114 2.76 -5.46 4.26
N ASP A 115 3.03 -4.33 4.88
CA ASP A 115 4.16 -4.20 5.79
C ASP A 115 3.96 -5.08 7.03
N ARG A 116 2.81 -4.97 7.69
CA ARG A 116 2.45 -5.77 8.88
C ARG A 116 0.97 -6.09 8.92
N LEU A 117 0.64 -7.16 9.64
CA LEU A 117 -0.71 -7.51 10.06
C LEU A 117 -0.84 -7.26 11.56
N ILE A 118 -2.00 -6.78 12.01
CA ILE A 118 -2.28 -6.57 13.44
C ILE A 118 -2.67 -7.90 14.08
N VAL A 119 -2.00 -8.25 15.16
CA VAL A 119 -2.37 -9.43 15.96
C VAL A 119 -3.60 -9.09 16.78
N GLY A 120 -4.68 -9.84 16.59
CA GLY A 120 -5.91 -9.66 17.37
C GLY A 120 -6.96 -8.73 16.73
N GLU A 121 -6.68 -8.13 15.58
CA GLU A 121 -7.65 -7.35 14.81
C GLU A 121 -7.66 -7.77 13.34
N ASN A 122 -8.80 -7.58 12.65
CA ASN A 122 -8.88 -7.72 11.20
C ASN A 122 -8.37 -6.45 10.51
N ALA A 123 -7.10 -6.15 10.70
CA ALA A 123 -6.45 -4.92 10.23
C ALA A 123 -4.99 -5.16 9.87
N GLY A 124 -4.44 -4.29 9.04
CA GLY A 124 -3.03 -4.23 8.71
C GLY A 124 -2.41 -2.88 9.11
N LEU A 125 -1.11 -2.77 8.90
CA LEU A 125 -0.32 -1.57 9.16
C LEU A 125 0.57 -1.25 7.96
N GLU A 126 0.53 -0.01 7.54
CA GLU A 126 1.47 0.61 6.61
C GLU A 126 2.47 1.48 7.38
N CYS A 127 3.76 1.29 7.13
CA CYS A 127 4.84 2.04 7.76
C CYS A 127 5.40 3.08 6.79
N LYS A 128 5.47 4.34 7.22
CA LYS A 128 5.96 5.46 6.42
C LYS A 128 7.06 6.24 7.13
N THR A 129 7.99 6.75 6.34
CA THR A 129 8.90 7.81 6.76
C THR A 129 8.61 9.07 5.97
N ALA A 130 8.64 10.22 6.60
CA ALA A 130 8.47 11.51 5.97
C ALA A 130 9.67 12.42 6.26
N ASN A 131 10.01 13.28 5.29
CA ASN A 131 11.06 14.27 5.46
C ASN A 131 10.66 15.31 6.53
N ALA A 132 11.65 15.82 7.27
CA ALA A 132 11.46 16.89 8.25
C ALA A 132 10.83 18.17 7.67
N LEU A 133 10.95 18.39 6.36
CA LEU A 133 10.39 19.55 5.66
C LEU A 133 8.98 19.29 5.09
N THR A 134 8.36 18.14 5.43
CA THR A 134 6.99 17.88 5.00
C THR A 134 6.05 19.01 5.42
N LYS A 135 5.12 19.37 4.52
CA LYS A 135 4.08 20.37 4.79
C LYS A 135 2.81 19.75 5.37
N THR A 136 2.72 18.43 5.44
CA THR A 136 1.56 17.73 6.01
C THR A 136 1.52 17.94 7.51
N ASP A 137 0.40 18.41 8.03
CA ASP A 137 0.19 18.59 9.47
C ASP A 137 -0.34 17.30 10.11
N TYR A 138 0.56 16.34 10.28
CA TYR A 138 0.22 15.07 10.95
C TYR A 138 -0.27 15.27 12.39
N SER A 139 0.22 16.30 13.09
CA SER A 139 -0.23 16.62 14.45
C SER A 139 -1.68 17.12 14.48
N GLY A 140 -2.10 17.84 13.44
CA GLY A 140 -3.48 18.26 13.22
C GLY A 140 -4.40 17.17 12.70
N GLY A 141 -3.86 16.00 12.37
CA GLY A 141 -4.63 14.86 11.89
C GLY A 141 -4.65 14.70 10.36
N ASP A 142 -3.87 15.48 9.63
CA ASP A 142 -3.81 15.38 8.18
C ASP A 142 -3.10 14.09 7.75
N ILE A 143 -3.67 13.41 6.76
CA ILE A 143 -3.07 12.26 6.09
C ILE A 143 -3.08 12.54 4.60
N PRO A 144 -1.94 12.38 3.88
CA PRO A 144 -1.92 12.54 2.44
C PRO A 144 -2.96 11.64 1.75
N ALA A 145 -3.72 12.20 0.81
CA ALA A 145 -4.78 11.46 0.12
C ALA A 145 -4.28 10.18 -0.58
N ALA A 146 -3.04 10.18 -1.08
CA ALA A 146 -2.41 9.01 -1.66
C ALA A 146 -2.22 7.87 -0.63
N TYR A 147 -2.05 8.18 0.65
CA TYR A 147 -1.92 7.18 1.71
C TYR A 147 -3.28 6.54 2.05
N TYR A 148 -4.36 7.34 2.04
CA TYR A 148 -5.72 6.79 2.12
C TYR A 148 -6.00 5.80 0.99
N ALA A 149 -5.69 6.18 -0.24
CA ALA A 149 -5.87 5.31 -1.40
C ALA A 149 -5.10 3.99 -1.26
N GLN A 150 -3.86 4.03 -0.78
CA GLN A 150 -3.07 2.84 -0.51
C GLN A 150 -3.70 1.95 0.57
N CYS A 151 -4.20 2.52 1.65
CA CYS A 151 -4.85 1.76 2.72
C CYS A 151 -6.17 1.13 2.24
N TYR A 152 -6.98 1.84 1.46
CA TYR A 152 -8.21 1.28 0.87
C TYR A 152 -7.92 0.17 -0.14
N HIS A 153 -6.84 0.30 -0.92
CA HIS A 153 -6.38 -0.78 -1.80
C HIS A 153 -6.08 -2.06 -0.99
N TYR A 154 -5.36 -1.94 0.12
CA TYR A 154 -5.07 -3.10 0.97
C TYR A 154 -6.33 -3.66 1.63
N MET A 155 -7.27 -2.82 2.06
CA MET A 155 -8.54 -3.30 2.60
C MET A 155 -9.38 -4.04 1.55
N ALA A 156 -9.39 -3.55 0.31
CA ALA A 156 -10.05 -4.24 -0.81
C ALA A 156 -9.40 -5.61 -1.08
N LEU A 157 -8.06 -5.66 -1.10
CA LEU A 157 -7.29 -6.85 -1.40
C LEU A 157 -7.43 -7.94 -0.32
N THR A 158 -7.46 -7.54 0.94
CA THR A 158 -7.35 -8.45 2.09
C THR A 158 -8.66 -8.76 2.79
N GLY A 159 -9.69 -7.95 2.57
CA GLY A 159 -10.95 -8.02 3.32
C GLY A 159 -10.84 -7.45 4.74
N ALA A 160 -9.83 -6.60 5.02
CA ALA A 160 -9.66 -5.98 6.32
C ALA A 160 -10.77 -4.98 6.66
N ASP A 161 -11.08 -4.86 7.95
CA ASP A 161 -12.06 -3.90 8.47
C ASP A 161 -11.46 -2.51 8.72
N ALA A 162 -10.14 -2.45 8.84
CA ALA A 162 -9.39 -1.22 9.02
C ALA A 162 -7.95 -1.38 8.53
N TRP A 163 -7.29 -0.24 8.32
CA TRP A 163 -5.85 -0.19 8.08
C TRP A 163 -5.23 0.91 8.93
N TYR A 164 -4.16 0.58 9.63
CA TYR A 164 -3.38 1.57 10.35
C TYR A 164 -2.28 2.12 9.45
N ILE A 165 -1.93 3.37 9.67
CA ILE A 165 -0.75 3.99 9.07
C ILE A 165 0.08 4.63 10.17
N ALA A 166 1.36 4.32 10.20
CA ALA A 166 2.33 4.88 11.14
C ALA A 166 3.38 5.67 10.36
N ILE A 167 3.62 6.90 10.77
CA ILE A 167 4.49 7.83 10.07
C ILE A 167 5.56 8.36 11.01
N LEU A 168 6.82 8.08 10.70
CA LEU A 168 7.96 8.71 11.34
C LEU A 168 8.38 9.94 10.54
N VAL A 169 8.13 11.13 11.08
CA VAL A 169 8.65 12.39 10.52
C VAL A 169 10.06 12.59 11.06
N MET A 170 11.05 12.47 10.17
CA MET A 170 12.47 12.46 10.52
C MET A 170 12.88 13.68 11.36
N GLY A 171 13.37 13.42 12.58
CA GLY A 171 13.79 14.45 13.51
C GLY A 171 12.68 15.30 14.13
N LYS A 172 11.40 15.01 13.89
CA LYS A 172 10.26 15.79 14.40
C LYS A 172 9.27 15.01 15.25
N GLY A 173 8.91 13.77 14.87
CA GLY A 173 7.95 13.04 15.67
C GLY A 173 7.42 11.78 14.99
N PHE A 174 6.57 11.09 15.73
CA PHE A 174 5.91 9.87 15.32
C PHE A 174 4.41 10.03 15.43
N HIS A 175 3.67 9.64 14.39
CA HIS A 175 2.22 9.75 14.31
C HIS A 175 1.65 8.42 13.83
N TRP A 176 0.43 8.10 14.25
CA TRP A 176 -0.29 6.96 13.75
C TRP A 176 -1.78 7.27 13.63
N PHE A 177 -2.44 6.64 12.67
CA PHE A 177 -3.86 6.81 12.39
C PHE A 177 -4.49 5.46 12.10
N ARG A 178 -5.77 5.33 12.44
CA ARG A 178 -6.61 4.22 12.03
C ARG A 178 -7.56 4.73 10.94
N ILE A 179 -7.59 4.01 9.82
CA ILE A 179 -8.51 4.26 8.71
C ILE A 179 -9.50 3.10 8.70
N ASP A 180 -10.75 3.38 8.99
CA ASP A 180 -11.81 2.38 8.98
C ASP A 180 -12.22 2.06 7.54
N ARG A 181 -12.70 0.83 7.34
CA ARG A 181 -13.24 0.39 6.06
C ARG A 181 -14.43 1.26 5.67
N ASP A 182 -14.38 1.78 4.46
CA ASP A 182 -15.49 2.48 3.81
C ASP A 182 -15.74 1.79 2.46
N GLU A 183 -16.90 1.15 2.33
CA GLU A 183 -17.20 0.33 1.17
C GLU A 183 -17.42 1.17 -0.09
N ASP A 184 -17.97 2.37 0.04
CA ASP A 184 -18.18 3.28 -1.09
C ASP A 184 -16.84 3.78 -1.65
N GLU A 185 -15.92 4.16 -0.76
CA GLU A 185 -14.55 4.56 -1.13
C GLU A 185 -13.78 3.40 -1.76
N ILE A 186 -13.90 2.20 -1.22
CA ILE A 186 -13.25 1.00 -1.76
C ILE A 186 -13.80 0.68 -3.16
N GLN A 187 -15.10 0.71 -3.35
CA GLN A 187 -15.70 0.43 -4.66
C GLN A 187 -15.30 1.48 -5.70
N ALA A 188 -15.28 2.75 -5.32
CA ALA A 188 -14.81 3.83 -6.20
C ALA A 188 -13.34 3.64 -6.60
N LEU A 189 -12.48 3.28 -5.65
CA LEU A 189 -11.07 2.98 -5.91
C LEU A 189 -10.91 1.77 -6.85
N VAL A 190 -11.59 0.66 -6.58
CA VAL A 190 -11.52 -0.56 -7.39
C VAL A 190 -12.00 -0.28 -8.82
N ALA A 191 -13.07 0.50 -9.00
CA ALA A 191 -13.55 0.90 -10.32
C ALA A 191 -12.51 1.75 -11.08
N ALA A 192 -11.87 2.71 -10.42
CA ALA A 192 -10.82 3.54 -11.01
C ALA A 192 -9.57 2.73 -11.38
N GLU A 193 -9.14 1.83 -10.50
CA GLU A 193 -8.01 0.93 -10.77
C GLU A 193 -8.31 -0.03 -11.92
N LYS A 194 -9.54 -0.56 -11.99
CA LYS A 194 -9.97 -1.41 -13.11
C LYS A 194 -9.93 -0.65 -14.44
N GLU A 195 -10.49 0.55 -14.48
CA GLU A 195 -10.45 1.39 -15.69
C GLU A 195 -9.00 1.66 -16.10
N PHE A 196 -8.15 2.00 -15.15
CA PHE A 196 -6.73 2.24 -15.41
C PHE A 196 -6.05 0.97 -15.96
N TRP A 197 -6.30 -0.19 -15.36
CA TRP A 197 -5.71 -1.45 -15.82
C TRP A 197 -6.21 -1.85 -17.21
N ASP A 198 -7.48 -1.62 -17.52
CA ASP A 198 -8.03 -1.80 -18.87
C ASP A 198 -7.29 -0.92 -19.89
N ARG A 199 -6.94 0.32 -19.53
CA ARG A 199 -6.10 1.21 -20.36
C ARG A 199 -4.68 0.66 -20.55
N VAL A 200 -4.10 0.04 -19.55
CA VAL A 200 -2.79 -0.64 -19.66
C VAL A 200 -2.89 -1.79 -20.66
N GLN A 201 -3.91 -2.64 -20.52
CA GLN A 201 -4.10 -3.81 -21.39
C GLN A 201 -4.38 -3.43 -22.85
N THR A 202 -5.12 -2.38 -23.09
CA THR A 202 -5.47 -1.88 -24.43
C THR A 202 -4.46 -0.87 -24.98
N LYS A 203 -3.42 -0.54 -24.22
CA LYS A 203 -2.42 0.48 -24.55
C LYS A 203 -3.03 1.85 -24.87
N ASN A 204 -4.14 2.18 -24.22
CA ASN A 204 -4.84 3.46 -24.35
C ASN A 204 -4.42 4.38 -23.19
N ALA A 205 -3.58 5.37 -23.48
CA ALA A 205 -3.03 6.25 -22.45
C ALA A 205 -4.13 7.06 -21.72
N PRO A 206 -4.01 7.24 -20.39
CA PRO A 206 -4.79 8.25 -19.69
C PRO A 206 -4.36 9.66 -20.14
N ALA A 207 -5.16 10.67 -19.80
CA ALA A 207 -4.75 12.06 -19.99
C ALA A 207 -3.43 12.33 -19.24
N PRO A 208 -2.55 13.19 -19.80
CA PRO A 208 -1.28 13.53 -19.16
C PRO A 208 -1.48 14.36 -17.90
#